data_36adc4013c3320c5cd2245d46bd37cbf
#
_entry.id   36adc4013c3320c5cd2245d46bd37cbf
#
_cell.length_a   1.000
_cell.length_b   1.000
_cell.length_c   1.000
_cell.angle_alpha   90.00
_cell.angle_beta   90.00
_cell.angle_gamma   90.00
#
_symmetry.space_group_name_H-M   'P 1'
#
loop_
_entity.id
_entity.type
_entity.pdbx_description
1 polymer ?
#
loop_
_entity_poly.entity_id
_entity_poly.type
_entity_poly.pdbx_seq_one_letter_code
_entity_poly.pdbx_strand_id
1 'polypeptide(L)'
;MQFGIRRAKATDAPALAELAALTFPLACPPDSPAHEVAAFIAQNLGPESFASYLADPLRVLFVAEEHVQERDQEQSQDESVPNQGRLLAYTMLVDAPPTALDVAAVVSDGDAVEFSKCYAHQDTHGSGVAMSIMTASLEWVDTQGRRQTWLGVNSENVRAQKFYRKHGFAVTGTRSFQLGTKTEHDYVMVRSN
;
A
#
# COMPACT_ATOMS: atom_id res chain seq x y z
N MET A 1 6.17 20.54 3.08
CA MET A 1 6.19 19.23 3.76
C MET A 1 7.50 18.56 3.39
N GLN A 2 8.33 18.26 4.37
CA GLN A 2 9.56 17.48 4.16
C GLN A 2 9.29 16.06 4.64
N PHE A 3 9.70 15.08 3.84
CA PHE A 3 9.48 13.66 4.16
C PHE A 3 10.63 12.81 3.61
N GLY A 4 10.81 11.63 4.21
CA GLY A 4 11.71 10.59 3.74
C GLY A 4 10.98 9.29 3.44
N ILE A 5 11.54 8.49 2.52
CA ILE A 5 11.06 7.13 2.25
C ILE A 5 12.02 6.15 2.90
N ARG A 6 11.47 5.17 3.62
CA ARG A 6 12.25 4.10 4.25
C ARG A 6 11.51 2.77 4.26
N ARG A 7 12.23 1.71 4.51
CA ARG A 7 11.64 0.41 4.86
C ARG A 7 10.87 0.53 6.18
N ALA A 8 9.70 -0.07 6.24
CA ALA A 8 8.96 -0.17 7.48
C ALA A 8 9.66 -1.13 8.46
N LYS A 9 9.52 -0.85 9.75
CA LYS A 9 10.07 -1.61 10.87
C LYS A 9 8.93 -2.25 11.66
N ALA A 10 9.21 -3.26 12.47
CA ALA A 10 8.20 -3.90 13.32
C ALA A 10 7.47 -2.90 14.24
N THR A 11 8.16 -1.87 14.68
CA THR A 11 7.60 -0.79 15.53
C THR A 11 6.61 0.11 14.80
N ASP A 12 6.53 0.05 13.46
CA ASP A 12 5.59 0.86 12.67
C ASP A 12 4.17 0.26 12.62
N ALA A 13 3.97 -0.99 13.09
CA ALA A 13 2.70 -1.69 12.95
C ALA A 13 1.48 -0.90 13.47
N PRO A 14 1.51 -0.23 14.65
CA PRO A 14 0.40 0.59 15.11
C PRO A 14 0.12 1.79 14.20
N ALA A 15 1.15 2.54 13.81
CA ALA A 15 1.01 3.72 12.96
C ALA A 15 0.55 3.36 11.53
N LEU A 16 0.98 2.20 11.01
CA LEU A 16 0.49 1.65 9.74
C LEU A 16 -1.00 1.31 9.81
N ALA A 17 -1.45 0.71 10.92
CA ALA A 17 -2.87 0.40 11.12
C ALA A 17 -3.73 1.68 11.20
N GLU A 18 -3.28 2.70 11.91
CA GLU A 18 -3.94 4.01 11.96
C GLU A 18 -4.05 4.64 10.57
N LEU A 19 -2.95 4.68 9.82
CA LEU A 19 -2.95 5.22 8.46
C LEU A 19 -3.86 4.41 7.53
N ALA A 20 -3.85 3.08 7.63
CA ALA A 20 -4.71 2.22 6.85
C ALA A 20 -6.20 2.45 7.14
N ALA A 21 -6.58 2.61 8.41
CA ALA A 21 -7.95 2.91 8.81
C ALA A 21 -8.46 4.25 8.23
N LEU A 22 -7.57 5.24 8.07
CA LEU A 22 -7.89 6.53 7.46
C LEU A 22 -7.99 6.48 5.94
N THR A 23 -7.18 5.63 5.30
CA THR A 23 -6.97 5.68 3.85
C THR A 23 -7.73 4.59 3.08
N PHE A 24 -7.95 3.41 3.65
CA PHE A 24 -8.65 2.31 3.00
C PHE A 24 -10.09 2.66 2.61
N PRO A 25 -10.92 3.32 3.46
CA PRO A 25 -12.27 3.69 3.09
C PRO A 25 -12.35 4.61 1.85
N LEU A 26 -11.32 5.42 1.62
CA LEU A 26 -11.25 6.33 0.46
C LEU A 26 -11.01 5.60 -0.86
N ALA A 27 -10.56 4.36 -0.82
CA ALA A 27 -10.33 3.52 -2.00
C ALA A 27 -11.52 2.61 -2.31
N CYS A 28 -12.45 2.44 -1.37
CA CYS A 28 -13.66 1.65 -1.55
C CYS A 28 -14.69 2.39 -2.43
N PRO A 29 -15.53 1.66 -3.18
CA PRO A 29 -16.69 2.25 -3.85
C PRO A 29 -17.58 3.03 -2.88
N PRO A 30 -18.23 4.13 -3.34
CA PRO A 30 -19.05 4.99 -2.48
C PRO A 30 -20.24 4.28 -1.82
N ASP A 31 -20.71 3.19 -2.41
CA ASP A 31 -21.83 2.36 -1.96
C ASP A 31 -21.40 1.19 -1.06
N SER A 32 -20.11 1.08 -0.73
CA SER A 32 -19.61 0.03 0.17
C SER A 32 -20.19 0.21 1.57
N PRO A 33 -20.81 -0.83 2.17
CA PRO A 33 -21.38 -0.73 3.50
C PRO A 33 -20.32 -0.41 4.56
N ALA A 34 -20.52 0.63 5.34
CA ALA A 34 -19.51 1.09 6.31
C ALA A 34 -19.11 0.00 7.33
N HIS A 35 -20.05 -0.88 7.73
CA HIS A 35 -19.76 -1.97 8.66
C HIS A 35 -18.88 -3.06 8.02
N GLU A 36 -19.02 -3.34 6.71
CA GLU A 36 -18.17 -4.30 6.00
C GLU A 36 -16.75 -3.74 5.80
N VAL A 37 -16.65 -2.44 5.48
CA VAL A 37 -15.34 -1.73 5.41
C VAL A 37 -14.65 -1.78 6.77
N ALA A 38 -15.37 -1.50 7.87
CA ALA A 38 -14.82 -1.57 9.22
C ALA A 38 -14.39 -3.00 9.60
N ALA A 39 -15.19 -4.02 9.26
CA ALA A 39 -14.85 -5.41 9.49
C ALA A 39 -13.59 -5.82 8.72
N PHE A 40 -13.48 -5.42 7.45
CA PHE A 40 -12.28 -5.69 6.65
C PHE A 40 -11.03 -5.04 7.26
N ILE A 41 -11.13 -3.77 7.70
CA ILE A 41 -10.02 -3.07 8.37
C ILE A 41 -9.60 -3.83 9.63
N ALA A 42 -10.55 -4.21 10.48
CA ALA A 42 -10.26 -4.93 11.72
C ALA A 42 -9.56 -6.28 11.47
N GLN A 43 -9.97 -7.01 10.42
CA GLN A 43 -9.43 -8.33 10.11
C GLN A 43 -8.07 -8.28 9.37
N ASN A 44 -7.88 -7.26 8.51
CA ASN A 44 -6.76 -7.28 7.54
C ASN A 44 -5.79 -6.11 7.68
N LEU A 45 -6.17 -5.04 8.39
CA LEU A 45 -5.40 -3.79 8.45
C LEU A 45 -5.20 -3.32 9.91
N GLY A 46 -5.45 -4.20 10.89
CA GLY A 46 -5.18 -3.93 12.30
C GLY A 46 -3.68 -4.05 12.64
N PRO A 47 -3.27 -3.61 13.85
CA PRO A 47 -1.87 -3.67 14.30
C PRO A 47 -1.28 -5.08 14.25
N GLU A 48 -2.05 -6.12 14.61
CA GLU A 48 -1.62 -7.52 14.56
C GLU A 48 -1.39 -7.99 13.12
N SER A 49 -2.26 -7.56 12.18
CA SER A 49 -2.09 -7.86 10.76
C SER A 49 -0.81 -7.24 10.22
N PHE A 50 -0.54 -5.96 10.53
CA PHE A 50 0.71 -5.32 10.12
C PHE A 50 1.94 -5.92 10.79
N ALA A 51 1.87 -6.31 12.06
CA ALA A 51 2.96 -7.01 12.72
C ALA A 51 3.29 -8.34 12.00
N SER A 52 2.26 -9.09 11.61
CA SER A 52 2.42 -10.31 10.82
C SER A 52 3.01 -10.03 9.43
N TYR A 53 2.53 -8.98 8.73
CA TYR A 53 3.07 -8.60 7.42
C TYR A 53 4.54 -8.17 7.49
N LEU A 54 4.94 -7.46 8.55
CA LEU A 54 6.32 -7.02 8.75
C LEU A 54 7.26 -8.15 9.13
N ALA A 55 6.74 -9.23 9.70
CA ALA A 55 7.51 -10.44 10.05
C ALA A 55 7.63 -11.43 8.86
N ASP A 56 6.81 -11.30 7.84
CA ASP A 56 6.81 -12.20 6.68
C ASP A 56 7.96 -11.85 5.72
N PRO A 57 8.92 -12.77 5.47
CA PRO A 57 10.06 -12.51 4.59
C PRO A 57 9.67 -12.29 3.13
N LEU A 58 8.48 -12.74 2.70
CA LEU A 58 7.96 -12.51 1.36
C LEU A 58 7.29 -11.14 1.20
N ARG A 59 7.20 -10.35 2.27
CA ARG A 59 6.57 -9.03 2.24
C ARG A 59 7.56 -7.92 2.49
N VAL A 60 7.41 -6.87 1.72
CA VAL A 60 8.24 -5.68 1.82
C VAL A 60 7.34 -4.47 1.93
N LEU A 61 7.46 -3.75 3.03
CA LEU A 61 6.70 -2.52 3.25
C LEU A 61 7.64 -1.32 3.21
N PHE A 62 7.20 -0.27 2.53
CA PHE A 62 7.81 1.05 2.59
C PHE A 62 6.84 2.03 3.24
N VAL A 63 7.39 3.02 3.90
CA VAL A 63 6.66 4.14 4.48
C VAL A 63 7.25 5.46 4.02
N ALA A 64 6.39 6.44 3.81
CA ALA A 64 6.77 7.84 3.73
C ALA A 64 6.53 8.45 5.11
N GLU A 65 7.58 8.98 5.72
CA GLU A 65 7.55 9.55 7.07
C GLU A 65 7.84 11.05 7.01
N GLU A 66 7.03 11.85 7.69
CA GLU A 66 7.25 13.28 7.81
C GLU A 66 8.48 13.57 8.67
N HIS A 67 9.35 14.46 8.19
CA HIS A 67 10.48 14.90 9.00
C HIS A 67 10.00 15.85 10.11
N VAL A 68 10.22 15.47 11.35
CA VAL A 68 9.99 16.32 12.50
C VAL A 68 11.04 17.44 12.49
N GLN A 69 10.61 18.71 12.43
CA GLN A 69 11.54 19.82 12.53
C GLN A 69 12.04 19.96 13.96
N GLU A 70 13.33 20.23 14.15
CA GLU A 70 13.97 20.35 15.47
C GLU A 70 13.30 21.40 16.40
N ARG A 71 12.50 22.32 15.87
CA ARG A 71 11.77 23.31 16.66
C ARG A 71 10.65 22.72 17.53
N ASP A 72 10.14 21.55 17.18
CA ASP A 72 9.09 20.89 17.95
C ASP A 72 9.65 20.01 19.08
N GLN A 73 10.96 19.82 19.13
CA GLN A 73 11.67 19.02 20.14
C GLN A 73 11.78 19.74 21.50
N GLU A 74 11.74 21.06 21.55
CA GLU A 74 11.88 21.82 22.79
C GLU A 74 10.63 21.79 23.68
N GLN A 75 9.47 21.27 23.18
CA GLN A 75 8.22 21.26 23.94
C GLN A 75 7.81 19.90 24.50
N SER A 76 8.43 18.78 24.08
CA SER A 76 8.15 17.47 24.65
C SER A 76 9.27 17.02 25.58
N GLN A 77 9.07 17.23 26.88
CA GLN A 77 9.97 16.77 27.95
C GLN A 77 9.84 15.29 28.29
N ASP A 78 9.14 14.49 27.48
CA ASP A 78 8.99 13.06 27.71
C ASP A 78 9.94 12.29 26.77
N GLU A 79 11.13 11.98 27.26
CA GLU A 79 12.16 11.19 26.57
C GLU A 79 11.75 9.72 26.31
N SER A 80 10.59 9.28 26.80
CA SER A 80 10.16 7.87 26.71
C SER A 80 9.42 7.51 25.42
N VAL A 81 8.99 8.49 24.62
CA VAL A 81 8.32 8.25 23.34
C VAL A 81 9.32 8.46 22.20
N PRO A 82 9.63 7.42 21.38
CA PRO A 82 10.45 7.63 20.18
C PRO A 82 9.84 8.73 19.33
N ASN A 83 10.62 9.75 19.01
CA ASN A 83 10.20 10.86 18.14
C ASN A 83 10.03 10.36 16.70
N GLN A 84 9.01 9.51 16.49
CA GLN A 84 8.68 8.93 15.21
C GLN A 84 7.80 9.91 14.45
N GLY A 85 8.26 10.33 13.25
CA GLY A 85 7.50 11.21 12.39
C GLY A 85 6.15 10.56 11.99
N ARG A 86 5.15 11.40 11.70
CA ARG A 86 3.86 10.91 11.20
C ARG A 86 4.03 10.15 9.89
N LEU A 87 3.41 8.98 9.78
CA LEU A 87 3.37 8.25 8.52
C LEU A 87 2.38 8.93 7.55
N LEU A 88 2.84 9.21 6.36
CA LEU A 88 2.11 9.93 5.30
C LEU A 88 1.57 9.00 4.22
N ALA A 89 2.28 7.91 3.94
CA ALA A 89 1.91 6.90 2.97
C ALA A 89 2.58 5.58 3.31
N TYR A 90 2.01 4.49 2.81
CA TYR A 90 2.66 3.18 2.86
C TYR A 90 2.38 2.37 1.59
N THR A 91 3.31 1.47 1.28
CA THR A 91 3.15 0.44 0.26
C THR A 91 3.47 -0.93 0.85
N MET A 92 2.89 -1.97 0.29
CA MET A 92 3.24 -3.36 0.57
C MET A 92 3.39 -4.13 -0.72
N LEU A 93 4.54 -4.75 -0.87
CA LEU A 93 4.89 -5.66 -1.94
C LEU A 93 4.87 -7.10 -1.41
N VAL A 94 4.46 -8.05 -2.25
CA VAL A 94 4.46 -9.48 -1.92
C VAL A 94 5.24 -10.22 -3.01
N ASP A 95 6.38 -10.77 -2.64
CA ASP A 95 7.25 -11.54 -3.54
C ASP A 95 6.86 -13.03 -3.49
N ALA A 96 5.68 -13.32 -4.01
CA ALA A 96 5.12 -14.66 -4.09
C ALA A 96 4.28 -14.80 -5.37
N PRO A 97 4.18 -16.01 -5.94
CA PRO A 97 3.29 -16.27 -7.06
C PRO A 97 1.83 -15.93 -6.74
N PRO A 98 1.05 -15.42 -7.71
CA PRO A 98 -0.38 -15.20 -7.52
C PRO A 98 -1.09 -16.54 -7.26
N THR A 99 -1.95 -16.56 -6.23
CA THR A 99 -2.73 -17.75 -5.86
C THR A 99 -4.09 -17.82 -6.54
N ALA A 100 -4.63 -16.68 -6.97
CA ALA A 100 -5.91 -16.59 -7.66
C ALA A 100 -5.74 -16.98 -9.14
N LEU A 101 -6.55 -17.90 -9.64
CA LEU A 101 -6.44 -18.45 -10.99
C LEU A 101 -6.64 -17.40 -12.09
N ASP A 102 -7.53 -16.44 -11.88
CA ASP A 102 -7.79 -15.33 -12.79
C ASP A 102 -6.58 -14.39 -12.91
N VAL A 103 -5.85 -14.19 -11.82
CA VAL A 103 -4.59 -13.44 -11.82
C VAL A 103 -3.47 -14.24 -12.45
N ALA A 104 -3.32 -15.51 -12.08
CA ALA A 104 -2.28 -16.39 -12.63
C ALA A 104 -2.39 -16.60 -14.16
N ALA A 105 -3.58 -16.41 -14.72
CA ALA A 105 -3.80 -16.48 -16.17
C ALA A 105 -3.18 -15.30 -16.94
N VAL A 106 -2.90 -14.18 -16.28
CA VAL A 106 -2.44 -12.92 -16.92
C VAL A 106 -1.13 -12.38 -16.36
N VAL A 107 -0.62 -12.97 -15.29
CA VAL A 107 0.65 -12.63 -14.63
C VAL A 107 1.60 -13.81 -14.79
N SER A 108 2.83 -13.55 -15.18
CA SER A 108 3.84 -14.61 -15.36
C SER A 108 4.14 -15.33 -14.06
N ASP A 109 4.03 -16.66 -14.08
CA ASP A 109 4.28 -17.49 -12.90
C ASP A 109 5.76 -17.41 -12.47
N GLY A 110 5.96 -17.20 -11.18
CA GLY A 110 7.29 -17.22 -10.53
C GLY A 110 8.20 -16.01 -10.78
N ASP A 111 7.77 -15.02 -11.57
CA ASP A 111 8.63 -13.88 -11.99
C ASP A 111 7.94 -12.51 -11.78
N ALA A 112 6.95 -12.47 -10.93
CA ALA A 112 6.17 -11.27 -10.66
C ALA A 112 6.07 -10.97 -9.17
N VAL A 113 6.07 -9.67 -8.82
CA VAL A 113 5.81 -9.16 -7.47
C VAL A 113 4.44 -8.51 -7.44
N GLU A 114 3.63 -8.83 -6.45
CA GLU A 114 2.37 -8.13 -6.21
C GLU A 114 2.63 -6.78 -5.53
N PHE A 115 2.08 -5.73 -6.09
CA PHE A 115 1.93 -4.43 -5.43
C PHE A 115 0.61 -4.42 -4.67
N SER A 116 0.61 -5.05 -3.48
CA SER A 116 -0.60 -5.40 -2.73
C SER A 116 -1.30 -4.21 -2.08
N LYS A 117 -0.54 -3.21 -1.63
CA LYS A 117 -1.07 -2.01 -0.97
C LYS A 117 -0.32 -0.76 -1.41
N CYS A 118 -1.07 0.33 -1.67
CA CYS A 118 -0.52 1.65 -1.96
C CYS A 118 -1.51 2.71 -1.49
N TYR A 119 -1.27 3.27 -0.34
CA TYR A 119 -2.16 4.24 0.29
C TYR A 119 -1.37 5.46 0.75
N ALA A 120 -1.95 6.63 0.56
CA ALA A 120 -1.40 7.91 1.00
C ALA A 120 -2.48 8.74 1.69
N HIS A 121 -2.09 9.43 2.76
CA HIS A 121 -2.99 10.33 3.50
C HIS A 121 -3.49 11.44 2.57
N GLN A 122 -4.76 11.80 2.71
CA GLN A 122 -5.39 12.80 1.83
C GLN A 122 -4.68 14.16 1.85
N ASP A 123 -4.11 14.57 2.99
CA ASP A 123 -3.37 15.84 3.14
C ASP A 123 -2.09 15.88 2.30
N THR A 124 -1.65 14.74 1.76
CA THR A 124 -0.45 14.64 0.91
C THR A 124 -0.74 14.80 -0.58
N HIS A 125 -1.99 15.09 -0.95
CA HIS A 125 -2.35 15.27 -2.34
C HIS A 125 -1.56 16.43 -2.98
N GLY A 126 -0.90 16.15 -4.09
CA GLY A 126 -0.08 17.13 -4.80
C GLY A 126 1.31 17.38 -4.21
N SER A 127 1.66 16.78 -3.07
CA SER A 127 2.98 16.94 -2.41
C SER A 127 4.10 16.07 -3.00
N GLY A 128 3.77 15.12 -3.89
CA GLY A 128 4.73 14.17 -4.45
C GLY A 128 4.94 12.89 -3.63
N VAL A 129 4.40 12.79 -2.40
CA VAL A 129 4.57 11.63 -1.50
C VAL A 129 4.20 10.32 -2.17
N ALA A 130 3.02 10.23 -2.80
CA ALA A 130 2.57 9.00 -3.46
C ALA A 130 3.48 8.60 -4.63
N MET A 131 4.00 9.58 -5.38
CA MET A 131 4.95 9.31 -6.47
C MET A 131 6.28 8.79 -5.92
N SER A 132 6.83 9.44 -4.89
CA SER A 132 8.13 9.06 -4.32
C SER A 132 8.10 7.65 -3.72
N ILE A 133 7.04 7.29 -2.97
CA ILE A 133 6.95 5.96 -2.38
C ILE A 133 6.71 4.87 -3.44
N MET A 134 5.94 5.16 -4.49
CA MET A 134 5.78 4.28 -5.65
C MET A 134 7.12 4.03 -6.33
N THR A 135 7.88 5.09 -6.63
CA THR A 135 9.20 5.00 -7.25
C THR A 135 10.14 4.13 -6.43
N ALA A 136 10.27 4.40 -5.12
CA ALA A 136 11.15 3.62 -4.24
C ALA A 136 10.75 2.14 -4.17
N SER A 137 9.43 1.86 -4.20
CA SER A 137 8.93 0.48 -4.21
C SER A 137 9.26 -0.24 -5.51
N LEU A 138 9.09 0.42 -6.65
CA LEU A 138 9.41 -0.17 -7.98
C LEU A 138 10.91 -0.33 -8.17
N GLU A 139 11.74 0.61 -7.73
CA GLU A 139 13.20 0.48 -7.72
C GLU A 139 13.64 -0.75 -6.92
N TRP A 140 12.99 -1.02 -5.77
CA TRP A 140 13.27 -2.24 -5.04
C TRP A 140 12.92 -3.49 -5.87
N VAL A 141 11.75 -3.55 -6.54
CA VAL A 141 11.37 -4.67 -7.40
C VAL A 141 12.40 -4.88 -8.51
N ASP A 142 12.82 -3.80 -9.17
CA ASP A 142 13.82 -3.84 -10.24
C ASP A 142 15.16 -4.45 -9.74
N THR A 143 15.56 -4.18 -8.48
CA THR A 143 16.77 -4.77 -7.87
C THR A 143 16.64 -6.26 -7.56
N GLN A 144 15.42 -6.80 -7.46
CA GLN A 144 15.19 -8.24 -7.26
C GLN A 144 15.29 -9.05 -8.55
N GLY A 145 15.49 -8.39 -9.72
CA GLY A 145 15.55 -9.03 -11.01
C GLY A 145 14.23 -9.63 -11.49
N ARG A 146 13.11 -9.20 -10.91
CA ARG A 146 11.77 -9.63 -11.32
C ARG A 146 11.38 -8.94 -12.63
N ARG A 147 10.66 -9.66 -13.51
CA ARG A 147 10.26 -9.15 -14.83
C ARG A 147 8.94 -8.42 -14.83
N GLN A 148 8.12 -8.67 -13.83
CA GLN A 148 6.78 -8.08 -13.75
C GLN A 148 6.45 -7.59 -12.35
N THR A 149 5.68 -6.52 -12.31
CA THR A 149 4.96 -6.07 -11.11
C THR A 149 3.48 -6.02 -11.44
N TRP A 150 2.63 -6.57 -10.58
CA TRP A 150 1.20 -6.56 -10.81
C TRP A 150 0.44 -6.00 -9.60
N LEU A 151 -0.77 -5.51 -9.83
CA LEU A 151 -1.68 -5.03 -8.80
C LEU A 151 -3.15 -5.27 -9.19
N GLY A 152 -4.01 -5.33 -8.18
CA GLY A 152 -5.45 -5.21 -8.35
C GLY A 152 -5.90 -3.79 -8.02
N VAL A 153 -6.80 -3.25 -8.82
CA VAL A 153 -7.43 -1.95 -8.56
C VAL A 153 -8.90 -1.99 -8.92
N ASN A 154 -9.74 -1.46 -8.04
CA ASN A 154 -11.17 -1.41 -8.29
C ASN A 154 -11.47 -0.74 -9.64
N SER A 155 -12.35 -1.36 -10.44
CA SER A 155 -12.69 -0.91 -11.80
C SER A 155 -13.33 0.49 -11.83
N GLU A 156 -13.88 0.96 -10.72
CA GLU A 156 -14.46 2.30 -10.58
C GLU A 156 -13.45 3.34 -10.09
N ASN A 157 -12.30 2.91 -9.54
CA ASN A 157 -11.27 3.82 -9.05
C ASN A 157 -10.40 4.39 -10.19
N VAL A 158 -11.02 5.24 -11.01
CA VAL A 158 -10.37 5.87 -12.18
C VAL A 158 -9.13 6.68 -11.79
N ARG A 159 -9.13 7.28 -10.58
CA ARG A 159 -8.00 8.06 -10.08
C ARG A 159 -6.77 7.18 -9.86
N ALA A 160 -6.93 6.06 -9.17
CA ALA A 160 -5.83 5.11 -8.94
C ALA A 160 -5.34 4.50 -10.25
N GLN A 161 -6.24 4.12 -11.16
CA GLN A 161 -5.87 3.60 -12.48
C GLN A 161 -5.01 4.61 -13.28
N LYS A 162 -5.37 5.91 -13.27
CA LYS A 162 -4.57 6.95 -13.92
C LYS A 162 -3.18 7.09 -13.28
N PHE A 163 -3.11 6.96 -11.96
CA PHE A 163 -1.85 6.99 -11.22
C PHE A 163 -0.96 5.80 -11.62
N TYR A 164 -1.49 4.58 -11.62
CA TYR A 164 -0.73 3.39 -11.99
C TYR A 164 -0.27 3.38 -13.45
N ARG A 165 -1.12 3.87 -14.38
CA ARG A 165 -0.71 4.01 -15.79
C ARG A 165 0.49 4.94 -15.98
N LYS A 166 0.61 6.01 -15.19
CA LYS A 166 1.80 6.90 -15.21
C LYS A 166 3.08 6.19 -14.76
N HIS A 167 2.96 5.08 -14.03
CA HIS A 167 4.09 4.27 -13.58
C HIS A 167 4.29 3.00 -14.45
N GLY A 168 3.71 2.96 -15.65
CA GLY A 168 3.92 1.89 -16.62
C GLY A 168 2.99 0.69 -16.47
N PHE A 169 2.01 0.73 -15.59
CA PHE A 169 1.03 -0.35 -15.47
C PHE A 169 -0.04 -0.27 -16.57
N ALA A 170 -0.37 -1.42 -17.16
CA ALA A 170 -1.46 -1.57 -18.13
C ALA A 170 -2.47 -2.61 -17.63
N VAL A 171 -3.74 -2.43 -17.97
CA VAL A 171 -4.78 -3.43 -17.67
C VAL A 171 -4.54 -4.65 -18.55
N THR A 172 -4.42 -5.82 -17.93
CA THR A 172 -4.20 -7.11 -18.59
C THR A 172 -5.30 -8.12 -18.33
N GLY A 173 -6.10 -7.91 -17.28
CA GLY A 173 -7.20 -8.80 -16.91
C GLY A 173 -8.09 -8.21 -15.85
N THR A 174 -8.94 -9.06 -15.30
CA THR A 174 -9.85 -8.73 -14.19
C THR A 174 -9.77 -9.81 -13.12
N ARG A 175 -10.09 -9.45 -11.89
CA ARG A 175 -10.28 -10.38 -10.77
C ARG A 175 -11.51 -10.00 -9.96
N SER A 176 -12.04 -10.95 -9.22
CA SER A 176 -13.06 -10.69 -8.21
C SER A 176 -12.41 -10.47 -6.84
N PHE A 177 -12.89 -9.47 -6.10
CA PHE A 177 -12.46 -9.17 -4.74
C PHE A 177 -13.68 -9.17 -3.81
N GLN A 178 -13.62 -9.95 -2.71
CA GLN A 178 -14.69 -10.00 -1.72
C GLN A 178 -14.50 -8.90 -0.66
N LEU A 179 -15.52 -8.05 -0.52
CA LEU A 179 -15.62 -7.10 0.58
C LEU A 179 -16.92 -7.41 1.34
N GLY A 180 -16.82 -8.16 2.43
CA GLY A 180 -17.98 -8.67 3.15
C GLY A 180 -18.84 -9.55 2.26
N THR A 181 -20.12 -9.19 2.10
CA THR A 181 -21.08 -9.91 1.25
C THR A 181 -21.03 -9.48 -0.22
N LYS A 182 -20.37 -8.35 -0.52
CA LYS A 182 -20.31 -7.79 -1.89
C LYS A 182 -19.09 -8.32 -2.64
N THR A 183 -19.32 -8.74 -3.89
CA THR A 183 -18.23 -9.04 -4.83
C THR A 183 -17.90 -7.79 -5.62
N GLU A 184 -16.71 -7.26 -5.44
CA GLU A 184 -16.16 -6.15 -6.21
C GLU A 184 -15.38 -6.68 -7.42
N HIS A 185 -15.31 -5.87 -8.47
CA HIS A 185 -14.57 -6.19 -9.68
C HIS A 185 -13.36 -5.28 -9.81
N ASP A 186 -12.19 -5.91 -9.78
CA ASP A 186 -10.92 -5.24 -9.94
C ASP A 186 -10.36 -5.48 -11.35
N TYR A 187 -9.66 -4.47 -11.87
CA TYR A 187 -8.70 -4.70 -12.95
C TYR A 187 -7.41 -5.28 -12.38
N VAL A 188 -6.85 -6.27 -13.07
CA VAL A 188 -5.45 -6.68 -12.89
C VAL A 188 -4.61 -5.80 -13.81
N MET A 189 -3.69 -5.04 -13.23
CA MET A 189 -2.77 -4.21 -13.99
C MET A 189 -1.35 -4.75 -13.83
N VAL A 190 -0.62 -4.82 -14.93
CA VAL A 190 0.76 -5.35 -14.97
C VAL A 190 1.69 -4.29 -15.53
N ARG A 191 2.86 -4.16 -14.92
CA ARG A 191 4.04 -3.45 -15.41
C ARG A 191 5.10 -4.48 -15.76
N SER A 192 5.65 -4.41 -16.98
CA SER A 192 6.88 -5.12 -17.34
C SER A 192 8.07 -4.28 -16.89
N ASN A 193 9.00 -4.89 -16.20
CA ASN A 193 10.18 -4.24 -15.64
C ASN A 193 11.35 -4.28 -16.63
#